data_0068511d3bc88696d7ca4cdcadbf37e5
#
_entry.id   0068511d3bc88696d7ca4cdcadbf37e5
#
_cell.length_a   1.000
_cell.length_b   1.000
_cell.length_c   1.000
_cell.angle_alpha   90.00
_cell.angle_beta   90.00
_cell.angle_gamma   90.00
#
_symmetry.space_group_name_H-M   'P 1'
#
loop_
_entity.id
_entity.type
_entity.pdbx_description
1 polymer ?
#
loop_
_entity_poly.entity_id
_entity_poly.type
_entity_poly.pdbx_seq_one_letter_code
_entity_poly.pdbx_strand_id
1 'polypeptide(L)'
;MHITVCVSQQKPEPWQQGLQAALPEATVSVWQPGAPAADFAVVWAPPQTFFDEQAGLKAAFNTGAGVDALLKLRIAPTTRIVRLDDAGMSVQMAEFACHAVIRHFRELDGYEADVRAGRWSYRKPRARADYPVGVMGLGVLGERVARALTVFEFPVHGWSRSPKAIDGVRCHAGEAQFDAFLSSCRVL
;
A
#
# COMPACT_ATOMS: atom_id res chain seq x y z
N MET A 1 5.21 19.84 -24.05
CA MET A 1 5.37 18.56 -23.28
C MET A 1 4.14 17.71 -23.56
N HIS A 2 4.34 16.46 -24.02
CA HIS A 2 3.24 15.55 -24.30
C HIS A 2 3.22 14.43 -23.22
N ILE A 3 2.07 14.20 -22.61
CA ILE A 3 1.84 13.15 -21.61
C ILE A 3 0.78 12.20 -22.17
N THR A 4 1.05 10.91 -22.16
CA THR A 4 0.07 9.89 -22.57
C THR A 4 -0.41 9.08 -21.36
N VAL A 5 -1.69 8.72 -21.33
CA VAL A 5 -2.32 7.92 -20.29
C VAL A 5 -2.63 6.53 -20.84
N CYS A 6 -2.04 5.49 -20.23
CA CYS A 6 -2.30 4.09 -20.57
C CYS A 6 -2.64 3.31 -19.29
N VAL A 7 -3.90 3.33 -18.90
CA VAL A 7 -4.39 2.62 -17.70
C VAL A 7 -5.37 1.53 -18.14
N SER A 8 -4.97 0.27 -17.94
CA SER A 8 -5.83 -0.88 -18.19
C SER A 8 -6.75 -1.12 -16.98
N GLN A 9 -7.98 -1.60 -17.25
CA GLN A 9 -8.99 -1.90 -16.23
C GLN A 9 -9.50 -0.67 -15.43
N GLN A 10 -9.17 0.53 -15.88
CA GLN A 10 -9.65 1.80 -15.31
C GLN A 10 -10.11 2.71 -16.45
N LYS A 11 -10.97 3.67 -16.13
CA LYS A 11 -11.34 4.73 -17.07
C LYS A 11 -10.18 5.72 -17.18
N PRO A 12 -9.62 5.97 -18.36
CA PRO A 12 -8.49 6.88 -18.53
C PRO A 12 -8.90 8.36 -18.48
N GLU A 13 -10.17 8.69 -18.74
CA GLU A 13 -10.65 10.07 -18.86
C GLU A 13 -10.45 10.91 -17.58
N PRO A 14 -10.70 10.38 -16.36
CA PRO A 14 -10.43 11.15 -15.14
C PRO A 14 -8.95 11.51 -14.99
N TRP A 15 -8.04 10.60 -15.37
CA TRP A 15 -6.61 10.86 -15.38
C TRP A 15 -6.23 11.93 -16.39
N GLN A 16 -6.75 11.84 -17.62
CA GLN A 16 -6.52 12.82 -18.66
C GLN A 16 -7.00 14.21 -18.23
N GLN A 17 -8.23 14.33 -17.75
CA GLN A 17 -8.82 15.60 -17.32
C GLN A 17 -8.08 16.20 -16.13
N GLY A 18 -7.76 15.39 -15.11
CA GLY A 18 -7.02 15.83 -13.93
C GLY A 18 -5.62 16.34 -14.27
N LEU A 19 -4.90 15.61 -15.11
CA LEU A 19 -3.57 16.01 -15.58
C LEU A 19 -3.62 17.26 -16.45
N GLN A 20 -4.58 17.37 -17.36
CA GLN A 20 -4.75 18.56 -18.21
C GLN A 20 -5.08 19.79 -17.38
N ALA A 21 -5.91 19.64 -16.34
CA ALA A 21 -6.23 20.74 -15.43
C ALA A 21 -5.03 21.17 -14.58
N ALA A 22 -4.23 20.21 -14.11
CA ALA A 22 -3.03 20.47 -13.30
C ALA A 22 -1.85 21.01 -14.11
N LEU A 23 -1.79 20.68 -15.41
CA LEU A 23 -0.70 21.02 -16.32
C LEU A 23 -1.26 21.61 -17.62
N PRO A 24 -1.81 22.84 -17.59
CA PRO A 24 -2.52 23.43 -18.75
C PRO A 24 -1.63 23.60 -19.99
N GLU A 25 -0.32 23.71 -19.80
CA GLU A 25 0.67 23.86 -20.89
C GLU A 25 1.06 22.52 -21.53
N ALA A 26 0.68 21.39 -20.94
CA ALA A 26 0.95 20.07 -21.51
C ALA A 26 -0.19 19.64 -22.43
N THR A 27 0.14 18.83 -23.43
CA THR A 27 -0.85 18.06 -24.18
C THR A 27 -1.04 16.72 -23.48
N VAL A 28 -2.24 16.41 -23.02
CA VAL A 28 -2.52 15.12 -22.36
C VAL A 28 -3.46 14.29 -23.25
N SER A 29 -3.04 13.11 -23.63
CA SER A 29 -3.82 12.20 -24.47
C SER A 29 -4.01 10.84 -23.80
N VAL A 30 -5.04 10.14 -24.19
CA VAL A 30 -5.21 8.70 -23.89
C VAL A 30 -4.50 7.90 -24.99
N TRP A 31 -3.64 6.97 -24.58
CA TRP A 31 -2.95 6.11 -25.52
C TRP A 31 -3.91 5.17 -26.26
N GLN A 32 -3.68 5.04 -27.54
CA GLN A 32 -4.25 4.01 -28.42
C GLN A 32 -3.14 3.50 -29.35
N PRO A 33 -3.23 2.29 -29.88
CA PRO A 33 -2.25 1.81 -30.86
C PRO A 33 -2.07 2.79 -32.02
N GLY A 34 -0.80 3.09 -32.33
CA GLY A 34 -0.44 4.09 -33.35
C GLY A 34 -0.49 5.55 -32.86
N ALA A 35 -0.69 5.81 -31.58
CA ALA A 35 -0.68 7.16 -31.03
C ALA A 35 0.69 7.82 -31.17
N PRO A 36 0.75 9.17 -31.29
CA PRO A 36 2.01 9.91 -31.35
C PRO A 36 2.91 9.65 -30.14
N ALA A 37 4.23 9.73 -30.34
CA ALA A 37 5.21 9.61 -29.28
C ALA A 37 4.99 10.69 -28.20
N ALA A 38 5.12 10.29 -26.94
CA ALA A 38 4.98 11.15 -25.77
C ALA A 38 6.31 11.34 -25.02
N ASP A 39 6.45 12.42 -24.29
CA ASP A 39 7.58 12.66 -23.39
C ASP A 39 7.46 11.85 -22.09
N PHE A 40 6.23 11.74 -21.56
CA PHE A 40 5.92 11.11 -20.29
C PHE A 40 4.66 10.25 -20.41
N ALA A 41 4.53 9.28 -19.54
CA ALA A 41 3.35 8.44 -19.45
C ALA A 41 2.85 8.28 -18.02
N VAL A 42 1.51 8.20 -17.88
CA VAL A 42 0.86 7.71 -16.66
C VAL A 42 0.29 6.33 -16.99
N VAL A 43 0.71 5.31 -16.23
CA VAL A 43 0.46 3.92 -16.60
C VAL A 43 -0.10 3.09 -15.45
N TRP A 44 -1.00 2.16 -15.79
CA TRP A 44 -1.43 1.06 -14.93
C TRP A 44 -1.63 -0.19 -15.77
N ALA A 45 -0.84 -1.22 -15.49
CA ALA A 45 -0.86 -2.49 -16.23
C ALA A 45 -0.87 -2.30 -17.77
N PRO A 46 0.04 -1.48 -18.35
CA PRO A 46 0.08 -1.26 -19.77
C PRO A 46 0.49 -2.55 -20.49
N PRO A 47 0.01 -2.78 -21.75
CA PRO A 47 0.49 -3.88 -22.54
C PRO A 47 1.93 -3.64 -23.03
N GLN A 48 2.64 -4.69 -23.45
CA GLN A 48 4.00 -4.56 -24.01
C GLN A 48 4.03 -3.64 -25.23
N THR A 49 3.02 -3.71 -26.08
CA THR A 49 2.88 -2.86 -27.29
C THR A 49 2.95 -1.36 -26.97
N PHE A 50 2.48 -0.96 -25.80
CA PHE A 50 2.59 0.42 -25.35
C PHE A 50 4.05 0.87 -25.29
N PHE A 51 4.94 0.11 -24.65
CA PHE A 51 6.35 0.46 -24.55
C PHE A 51 7.13 0.26 -25.85
N ASP A 52 6.69 -0.68 -26.69
CA ASP A 52 7.26 -0.88 -28.02
C ASP A 52 6.99 0.35 -28.92
N GLU A 53 5.82 0.96 -28.81
CA GLU A 53 5.44 2.18 -29.56
C GLU A 53 5.97 3.48 -28.91
N GLN A 54 6.12 3.50 -27.61
CA GLN A 54 6.51 4.67 -26.80
C GLN A 54 7.96 4.58 -26.30
N ALA A 55 8.87 4.09 -27.13
CA ALA A 55 10.28 3.84 -26.75
C ALA A 55 11.07 5.12 -26.37
N GLY A 56 10.57 6.30 -26.71
CA GLY A 56 11.19 7.61 -26.41
C GLY A 56 10.80 8.25 -25.09
N LEU A 57 10.04 7.57 -24.24
CA LEU A 57 9.60 8.11 -22.95
C LEU A 57 10.77 8.46 -22.03
N LYS A 58 10.74 9.65 -21.45
CA LYS A 58 11.65 10.09 -20.39
C LYS A 58 11.33 9.44 -19.05
N ALA A 59 10.03 9.31 -18.74
CA ALA A 59 9.56 8.59 -17.56
C ALA A 59 8.15 8.02 -17.74
N ALA A 60 7.87 6.90 -17.06
CA ALA A 60 6.56 6.32 -16.89
C ALA A 60 6.19 6.31 -15.41
N PHE A 61 5.09 6.97 -15.07
CA PHE A 61 4.56 7.10 -13.72
C PHE A 61 3.50 6.03 -13.50
N ASN A 62 3.82 5.04 -12.66
CA ASN A 62 2.89 3.99 -12.30
C ASN A 62 1.90 4.50 -11.26
N THR A 63 0.60 4.36 -11.50
CA THR A 63 -0.47 4.83 -10.60
C THR A 63 -0.64 3.98 -9.34
N GLY A 64 0.19 2.98 -9.13
CA GLY A 64 0.22 2.14 -7.94
C GLY A 64 1.62 2.04 -7.34
N ALA A 65 1.68 1.60 -6.07
CA ALA A 65 2.94 1.38 -5.37
C ALA A 65 3.69 0.13 -5.87
N GLY A 66 2.96 -0.93 -6.25
CA GLY A 66 3.53 -2.15 -6.80
C GLY A 66 3.93 -1.98 -8.26
N VAL A 67 5.16 -2.37 -8.60
CA VAL A 67 5.72 -2.26 -9.97
C VAL A 67 6.12 -3.61 -10.57
N ASP A 68 5.86 -4.72 -9.89
CA ASP A 68 6.33 -6.06 -10.31
C ASP A 68 5.83 -6.46 -11.70
N ALA A 69 4.59 -6.09 -12.05
CA ALA A 69 4.04 -6.35 -13.38
C ALA A 69 4.73 -5.47 -14.45
N LEU A 70 5.01 -4.23 -14.11
CA LEU A 70 5.66 -3.27 -15.01
C LEU A 70 7.12 -3.67 -15.29
N LEU A 71 7.85 -4.12 -14.27
CA LEU A 71 9.24 -4.54 -14.39
C LEU A 71 9.44 -5.85 -15.19
N LYS A 72 8.37 -6.57 -15.50
CA LYS A 72 8.41 -7.73 -16.39
C LYS A 72 8.36 -7.35 -17.87
N LEU A 73 8.01 -6.11 -18.17
CA LEU A 73 7.94 -5.60 -19.54
C LEU A 73 9.31 -5.17 -20.03
N ARG A 74 9.50 -5.26 -21.34
CA ARG A 74 10.69 -4.68 -22.01
C ARG A 74 10.49 -3.17 -22.10
N ILE A 75 11.24 -2.44 -21.29
CA ILE A 75 11.19 -0.97 -21.20
C ILE A 75 12.57 -0.45 -21.60
N ALA A 76 12.60 0.61 -22.40
CA ALA A 76 13.86 1.22 -22.81
C ALA A 76 14.68 1.63 -21.56
N PRO A 77 15.99 1.33 -21.49
CA PRO A 77 16.84 1.64 -20.32
C PRO A 77 16.88 3.14 -19.97
N THR A 78 16.55 3.99 -20.93
CA THR A 78 16.48 5.45 -20.77
C THR A 78 15.18 5.91 -20.09
N THR A 79 14.14 5.09 -20.06
CA THR A 79 12.86 5.40 -19.46
C THR A 79 12.91 5.20 -17.94
N ARG A 80 12.74 6.26 -17.18
CA ARG A 80 12.66 6.17 -15.70
C ARG A 80 11.29 5.66 -15.28
N ILE A 81 11.29 4.64 -14.40
CA ILE A 81 10.04 4.17 -13.78
C ILE A 81 9.86 4.88 -12.44
N VAL A 82 8.75 5.58 -12.30
CA VAL A 82 8.35 6.27 -11.07
C VAL A 82 7.09 5.61 -10.53
N ARG A 83 7.09 5.24 -9.26
CA ARG A 83 5.92 4.66 -8.59
C ARG A 83 5.31 5.63 -7.59
N LEU A 84 4.04 5.44 -7.27
CA LEU A 84 3.46 6.07 -6.09
C LEU A 84 4.10 5.47 -4.83
N ASP A 85 4.43 6.32 -3.87
CA ASP A 85 5.00 5.85 -2.60
C ASP A 85 3.89 5.51 -1.61
N ASP A 86 3.04 6.43 -1.25
CA ASP A 86 1.94 6.19 -0.29
C ASP A 86 0.56 6.58 -0.84
N ALA A 87 0.39 7.79 -1.34
CA ALA A 87 -0.88 8.34 -1.85
C ALA A 87 -2.08 8.14 -0.88
N GLY A 88 -1.82 8.14 0.44
CA GLY A 88 -2.84 7.96 1.48
C GLY A 88 -3.18 6.50 1.81
N MET A 89 -2.55 5.53 1.15
CA MET A 89 -2.78 4.10 1.40
C MET A 89 -2.36 3.69 2.81
N SER A 90 -1.28 4.27 3.34
CA SER A 90 -0.77 3.94 4.68
C SER A 90 -1.79 4.22 5.78
N VAL A 91 -2.56 5.30 5.65
CA VAL A 91 -3.63 5.64 6.59
C VAL A 91 -4.74 4.60 6.54
N GLN A 92 -5.24 4.28 5.34
CA GLN A 92 -6.30 3.29 5.14
C GLN A 92 -5.88 1.89 5.62
N MET A 93 -4.64 1.49 5.38
CA MET A 93 -4.10 0.23 5.87
C MET A 93 -4.00 0.20 7.40
N ALA A 94 -3.60 1.32 8.02
CA ALA A 94 -3.57 1.42 9.48
C ALA A 94 -4.97 1.34 10.10
N GLU A 95 -5.96 2.02 9.52
CA GLU A 95 -7.36 1.95 9.93
C GLU A 95 -7.90 0.52 9.87
N PHE A 96 -7.65 -0.16 8.73
CA PHE A 96 -8.10 -1.54 8.53
C PHE A 96 -7.45 -2.49 9.55
N ALA A 97 -6.12 -2.41 9.71
CA ALA A 97 -5.39 -3.27 10.65
C ALA A 97 -5.81 -3.02 12.09
N CYS A 98 -5.92 -1.76 12.51
CA CYS A 98 -6.38 -1.41 13.85
C CYS A 98 -7.81 -1.90 14.11
N HIS A 99 -8.72 -1.72 13.14
CA HIS A 99 -10.08 -2.25 13.23
C HIS A 99 -10.08 -3.77 13.43
N ALA A 100 -9.31 -4.51 12.61
CA ALA A 100 -9.26 -5.98 12.70
C ALA A 100 -8.71 -6.45 14.04
N VAL A 101 -7.61 -5.86 14.51
CA VAL A 101 -7.00 -6.19 15.82
C VAL A 101 -7.94 -5.87 16.97
N ILE A 102 -8.55 -4.69 16.98
CA ILE A 102 -9.48 -4.28 18.05
C ILE A 102 -10.72 -5.18 18.03
N ARG A 103 -11.30 -5.45 16.85
CA ARG A 103 -12.46 -6.33 16.69
C ARG A 103 -12.21 -7.70 17.28
N HIS A 104 -11.07 -8.30 16.96
CA HIS A 104 -10.68 -9.61 17.50
C HIS A 104 -10.35 -9.54 19.00
N PHE A 105 -9.56 -8.56 19.43
CA PHE A 105 -9.19 -8.38 20.84
C PHE A 105 -10.40 -8.20 21.74
N ARG A 106 -11.38 -7.41 21.31
CA ARG A 106 -12.61 -7.10 22.04
C ARG A 106 -13.72 -8.13 21.85
N GLU A 107 -13.52 -9.15 21.00
CA GLU A 107 -14.52 -10.17 20.67
C GLU A 107 -15.84 -9.56 20.15
N LEU A 108 -15.74 -8.51 19.29
CA LEU A 108 -16.91 -7.76 18.84
C LEU A 108 -17.89 -8.62 18.04
N ASP A 109 -17.41 -9.65 17.32
CA ASP A 109 -18.30 -10.61 16.62
C ASP A 109 -19.26 -11.31 17.58
N GLY A 110 -18.77 -11.66 18.77
CA GLY A 110 -19.59 -12.26 19.81
C GLY A 110 -20.63 -11.28 20.36
N TYR A 111 -20.25 -10.02 20.60
CA TYR A 111 -21.21 -8.97 21.01
C TYR A 111 -22.27 -8.70 19.94
N GLU A 112 -21.88 -8.64 18.69
CA GLU A 112 -22.82 -8.46 17.57
C GLU A 112 -23.82 -9.62 17.46
N ALA A 113 -23.36 -10.86 17.66
CA ALA A 113 -24.24 -12.03 17.69
C ALA A 113 -25.22 -11.98 18.87
N ASP A 114 -24.76 -11.56 20.04
CA ASP A 114 -25.60 -11.41 21.23
C ASP A 114 -26.66 -10.29 21.05
N VAL A 115 -26.27 -9.16 20.46
CA VAL A 115 -27.21 -8.06 20.12
C VAL A 115 -28.30 -8.55 19.16
N ARG A 116 -27.92 -9.27 18.08
CA ARG A 116 -28.91 -9.83 17.15
C ARG A 116 -29.88 -10.82 17.79
N ALA A 117 -29.42 -11.51 18.83
CA ALA A 117 -30.23 -12.47 19.59
C ALA A 117 -30.97 -11.85 20.77
N GLY A 118 -30.91 -10.52 20.94
CA GLY A 118 -31.56 -9.83 22.09
C GLY A 118 -30.95 -10.20 23.44
N ARG A 119 -29.72 -10.69 23.49
CA ARG A 119 -29.06 -11.11 24.71
C ARG A 119 -28.08 -10.04 25.21
N TRP A 120 -28.11 -9.76 26.51
CA TRP A 120 -27.07 -9.03 27.20
C TRP A 120 -26.00 -10.01 27.70
N SER A 121 -24.75 -9.84 27.28
CA SER A 121 -23.65 -10.72 27.66
C SER A 121 -22.41 -9.89 27.96
N TYR A 122 -21.96 -9.93 29.22
CA TYR A 122 -20.73 -9.26 29.64
C TYR A 122 -19.53 -10.18 29.38
N ARG A 123 -18.51 -9.66 28.72
CA ARG A 123 -17.23 -10.34 28.49
C ARG A 123 -16.14 -9.59 29.25
N LYS A 124 -15.41 -10.30 30.10
CA LYS A 124 -14.28 -9.70 30.84
C LYS A 124 -13.22 -9.24 29.83
N PRO A 125 -12.80 -7.97 29.89
CA PRO A 125 -11.76 -7.47 29.02
C PRO A 125 -10.44 -8.26 29.16
N ARG A 126 -9.78 -8.56 28.06
CA ARG A 126 -8.44 -9.15 28.07
C ARG A 126 -7.41 -8.08 28.44
N ALA A 127 -6.31 -8.48 29.08
CA ALA A 127 -5.19 -7.59 29.30
C ALA A 127 -4.42 -7.34 28.00
N ARG A 128 -4.15 -6.07 27.67
CA ARG A 128 -3.37 -5.74 26.46
C ARG A 128 -1.94 -6.26 26.51
N ALA A 129 -1.34 -6.27 27.70
CA ALA A 129 0.01 -6.80 27.90
C ALA A 129 0.17 -8.25 27.42
N ASP A 130 -0.90 -9.04 27.48
CA ASP A 130 -0.92 -10.44 27.03
C ASP A 130 -1.30 -10.58 25.55
N TYR A 131 -1.34 -9.47 24.82
CA TYR A 131 -1.81 -9.44 23.44
C TYR A 131 -0.84 -8.71 22.50
N PRO A 132 0.41 -9.18 22.41
CA PRO A 132 1.38 -8.58 21.51
C PRO A 132 0.99 -8.77 20.05
N VAL A 133 1.07 -7.69 19.28
CA VAL A 133 0.75 -7.63 17.85
C VAL A 133 2.02 -7.52 17.04
N GLY A 134 2.18 -8.39 16.07
CA GLY A 134 3.28 -8.39 15.12
C GLY A 134 2.96 -7.63 13.83
N VAL A 135 3.93 -6.90 13.32
CA VAL A 135 3.88 -6.25 12.00
C VAL A 135 5.07 -6.71 11.18
N MET A 136 4.81 -7.56 10.18
CA MET A 136 5.85 -8.08 9.29
C MET A 136 6.04 -7.15 8.11
N GLY A 137 7.17 -6.42 8.12
CA GLY A 137 7.50 -5.40 7.12
C GLY A 137 7.31 -3.98 7.64
N LEU A 138 8.41 -3.33 8.06
CA LEU A 138 8.42 -1.96 8.59
C LEU A 138 8.82 -0.93 7.51
N GLY A 139 8.23 -1.06 6.30
CA GLY A 139 8.26 -0.01 5.28
C GLY A 139 7.20 1.06 5.58
N VAL A 140 6.92 1.93 4.61
CA VAL A 140 5.97 3.06 4.76
C VAL A 140 4.62 2.61 5.35
N LEU A 141 4.02 1.54 4.81
CA LEU A 141 2.73 1.03 5.26
C LEU A 141 2.82 0.38 6.65
N GLY A 142 3.78 -0.55 6.84
CA GLY A 142 3.89 -1.28 8.09
C GLY A 142 4.33 -0.41 9.27
N GLU A 143 5.18 0.57 9.05
CA GLU A 143 5.52 1.55 10.08
C GLU A 143 4.29 2.35 10.52
N ARG A 144 3.45 2.77 9.56
CA ARG A 144 2.20 3.48 9.87
C ARG A 144 1.25 2.62 10.69
N VAL A 145 1.09 1.33 10.33
CA VAL A 145 0.28 0.36 11.07
C VAL A 145 0.85 0.16 12.49
N ALA A 146 2.15 -0.07 12.62
CA ALA A 146 2.80 -0.29 13.91
C ALA A 146 2.59 0.89 14.85
N ARG A 147 2.83 2.12 14.38
CA ARG A 147 2.60 3.35 15.16
C ARG A 147 1.12 3.53 15.55
N ALA A 148 0.18 3.21 14.66
CA ALA A 148 -1.24 3.31 14.97
C ALA A 148 -1.67 2.33 16.08
N LEU A 149 -1.13 1.12 16.08
CA LEU A 149 -1.41 0.12 17.12
C LEU A 149 -0.86 0.52 18.50
N THR A 150 0.28 1.23 18.57
CA THR A 150 0.81 1.72 19.86
C THR A 150 -0.11 2.75 20.52
N VAL A 151 -0.85 3.54 19.72
CA VAL A 151 -1.84 4.51 20.25
C VAL A 151 -2.93 3.81 21.07
N PHE A 152 -3.25 2.57 20.71
CA PHE A 152 -4.21 1.74 21.46
C PHE A 152 -3.54 0.90 22.57
N GLU A 153 -2.29 1.20 22.93
CA GLU A 153 -1.53 0.56 24.00
C GLU A 153 -1.32 -0.96 23.82
N PHE A 154 -1.33 -1.46 22.59
CA PHE A 154 -0.89 -2.82 22.32
C PHE A 154 0.64 -2.91 22.39
N PRO A 155 1.23 -3.98 22.98
CA PRO A 155 2.63 -4.30 22.75
C PRO A 155 2.83 -4.60 21.27
N VAL A 156 3.65 -3.79 20.58
CA VAL A 156 3.87 -3.95 19.15
C VAL A 156 5.29 -4.43 18.89
N HIS A 157 5.39 -5.54 18.16
CA HIS A 157 6.63 -6.07 17.60
C HIS A 157 6.63 -5.86 16.10
N GLY A 158 7.74 -5.38 15.54
CA GLY A 158 7.89 -5.23 14.12
C GLY A 158 9.10 -5.98 13.59
N TRP A 159 9.00 -6.52 12.38
CA TRP A 159 10.14 -7.14 11.72
C TRP A 159 10.39 -6.54 10.34
N SER A 160 11.68 -6.39 9.99
CA SER A 160 12.11 -5.97 8.67
C SER A 160 13.47 -6.56 8.31
N ARG A 161 13.81 -6.59 7.00
CA ARG A 161 15.10 -7.11 6.52
C ARG A 161 16.29 -6.32 7.08
N SER A 162 16.15 -5.01 7.19
CA SER A 162 17.17 -4.11 7.73
C SER A 162 16.73 -3.54 9.08
N PRO A 163 17.68 -3.19 9.98
CA PRO A 163 17.35 -2.58 11.27
C PRO A 163 16.49 -1.32 11.13
N LYS A 164 15.52 -1.20 12.03
CA LYS A 164 14.65 -0.02 12.18
C LYS A 164 14.58 0.37 13.65
N ALA A 165 14.32 1.65 13.88
CA ALA A 165 14.01 2.19 15.21
C ALA A 165 12.69 2.96 15.08
N ILE A 166 11.66 2.46 15.73
CA ILE A 166 10.32 3.07 15.73
C ILE A 166 9.90 3.18 17.19
N ASP A 167 9.57 4.39 17.60
CA ASP A 167 9.17 4.65 18.99
C ASP A 167 7.93 3.84 19.37
N GLY A 168 7.97 3.21 20.55
CA GLY A 168 6.91 2.33 21.05
C GLY A 168 6.82 0.95 20.36
N VAL A 169 7.72 0.62 19.41
CA VAL A 169 7.72 -0.67 18.70
C VAL A 169 9.01 -1.44 18.97
N ARG A 170 8.90 -2.68 19.40
CA ARG A 170 10.06 -3.58 19.51
C ARG A 170 10.44 -4.11 18.13
N CYS A 171 11.46 -3.51 17.54
CA CYS A 171 11.92 -3.86 16.20
C CYS A 171 12.87 -5.07 16.21
N HIS A 172 12.65 -6.00 15.30
CA HIS A 172 13.50 -7.14 14.98
C HIS A 172 13.99 -6.99 13.55
N ALA A 173 15.21 -7.47 13.25
CA ALA A 173 15.81 -7.30 11.94
C ALA A 173 16.50 -8.57 11.43
N GLY A 174 16.41 -8.80 10.13
CA GLY A 174 17.09 -9.88 9.42
C GLY A 174 16.55 -11.25 9.75
N GLU A 175 17.10 -12.26 9.07
CA GLU A 175 16.66 -13.65 9.18
C GLU A 175 16.91 -14.22 10.58
N ALA A 176 18.03 -13.90 11.21
CA ALA A 176 18.39 -14.39 12.53
C ALA A 176 17.41 -14.02 13.63
N GLN A 177 16.62 -12.96 13.47
CA GLN A 177 15.63 -12.53 14.46
C GLN A 177 14.19 -12.86 14.06
N PHE A 178 13.98 -13.54 12.93
CA PHE A 178 12.64 -13.79 12.41
C PHE A 178 11.83 -14.73 13.31
N ASP A 179 12.40 -15.84 13.75
CA ASP A 179 11.71 -16.79 14.64
C ASP A 179 11.43 -16.18 16.02
N ALA A 180 12.36 -15.37 16.53
CA ALA A 180 12.15 -14.63 17.78
C ALA A 180 11.03 -13.60 17.65
N PHE A 181 10.90 -12.95 16.48
CA PHE A 181 9.77 -12.07 16.18
C PHE A 181 8.44 -12.84 16.16
N LEU A 182 8.37 -13.94 15.41
CA LEU A 182 7.13 -14.74 15.32
C LEU A 182 6.67 -15.26 16.68
N SER A 183 7.61 -15.80 17.47
CA SER A 183 7.30 -16.33 18.80
C SER A 183 6.91 -15.26 19.83
N SER A 184 7.22 -13.98 19.56
CA SER A 184 6.84 -12.87 20.44
C SER A 184 5.45 -12.31 20.16
N CYS A 185 4.77 -12.77 19.12
CA CYS A 185 3.48 -12.22 18.68
C CYS A 185 2.33 -13.20 18.95
N ARG A 186 1.18 -12.66 19.33
CA ARG A 186 -0.08 -13.39 19.44
C ARG A 186 -0.93 -13.25 18.17
N VAL A 187 -0.80 -12.12 17.52
CA VAL A 187 -1.46 -11.78 16.24
C VAL A 187 -0.41 -11.22 15.31
N LEU A 188 -0.49 -11.60 14.03
CA LEU A 188 0.40 -11.15 12.97
C LEU A 188 -0.44 -10.56 11.84
#